data_c8868e4c339b2fc36e1c0ce764bf92ec
#
_entry.id   c8868e4c339b2fc36e1c0ce764bf92ec
#
_cell.length_a   1.000
_cell.length_b   1.000
_cell.length_c   1.000
_cell.angle_alpha   90.00
_cell.angle_beta   90.00
_cell.angle_gamma   90.00
#
_symmetry.space_group_name_H-M   'P 1'
#
loop_
_entity.id
_entity.type
_entity.pdbx_description
1 polymer ?
#
loop_
_entity_poly.entity_id
_entity_poly.type
_entity_poly.pdbx_seq_one_letter_code
_entity_poly.pdbx_strand_id
1 'polypeptide(L)'
;MSFFNAYYSEDFEDKLFVEEIIKRWNQGDNEFYIYTSGTTGKPKQITLTRKLLKWSATSTHNKLNLTRHKIMCCLPVQKTGGFMQLIRALIWECDIQFFKPSNDPLDSIGEHDFTTISLTPTQFKSSLLKFPEQLNKFRHILIGGAPSSNSSSFNSKLNHPQIWLTYGMTETASHIAMQNLTNNESVLNPLLG
;
A
#
# COMPACT_ATOMS: atom_id res chain seq x y z
N MET A 1 15.93 -5.42 18.42
CA MET A 1 16.45 -5.02 17.10
C MET A 1 15.26 -4.95 16.17
N SER A 2 15.07 -3.82 15.50
CA SER A 2 13.99 -3.67 14.50
C SER A 2 14.30 -4.56 13.28
N PHE A 3 13.36 -5.42 12.89
CA PHE A 3 13.49 -6.33 11.74
C PHE A 3 12.98 -5.67 10.44
N PHE A 4 13.29 -4.39 10.25
CA PHE A 4 12.89 -3.64 9.07
C PHE A 4 14.08 -3.45 8.11
N ASN A 5 13.90 -3.83 6.84
CA ASN A 5 14.84 -3.52 5.78
C ASN A 5 14.11 -2.93 4.57
N ALA A 6 14.72 -1.91 3.96
CA ALA A 6 14.25 -1.31 2.72
C ALA A 6 15.16 -1.72 1.56
N TYR A 7 14.60 -2.32 0.54
CA TYR A 7 15.29 -2.71 -0.70
C TYR A 7 14.76 -1.89 -1.86
N TYR A 8 15.58 -1.72 -2.90
CA TYR A 8 15.26 -0.88 -4.05
C TYR A 8 15.57 -1.63 -5.34
N SER A 9 14.67 -1.58 -6.35
CA SER A 9 15.04 -1.97 -7.71
C SER A 9 16.05 -0.99 -8.29
N GLU A 10 16.84 -1.44 -9.27
CA GLU A 10 17.91 -0.61 -9.87
C GLU A 10 17.39 0.69 -10.47
N ASP A 11 16.18 0.69 -10.98
CA ASP A 11 15.52 1.83 -11.64
C ASP A 11 14.65 2.67 -10.69
N PHE A 12 14.66 2.41 -9.38
CA PHE A 12 13.90 3.19 -8.40
C PHE A 12 14.59 4.54 -8.09
N GLU A 13 13.92 5.62 -8.44
CA GLU A 13 14.50 6.97 -8.42
C GLU A 13 14.37 7.69 -7.06
N ASP A 14 13.35 7.36 -6.25
CA ASP A 14 13.02 8.09 -5.01
C ASP A 14 13.75 7.57 -3.74
N LYS A 15 14.90 6.92 -3.89
CA LYS A 15 15.65 6.32 -2.76
C LYS A 15 15.98 7.34 -1.67
N LEU A 16 16.47 8.52 -2.04
CA LEU A 16 16.81 9.57 -1.08
C LEU A 16 15.59 10.05 -0.27
N PHE A 17 14.42 10.13 -0.90
CA PHE A 17 13.17 10.47 -0.20
C PHE A 17 12.83 9.40 0.83
N VAL A 18 12.91 8.12 0.48
CA VAL A 18 12.64 7.00 1.41
C VAL A 18 13.60 7.04 2.59
N GLU A 19 14.91 7.18 2.34
CA GLU A 19 15.94 7.24 3.38
C GLU A 19 15.74 8.44 4.34
N GLU A 20 15.34 9.59 3.82
CA GLU A 20 15.03 10.76 4.66
C GLU A 20 13.81 10.50 5.56
N ILE A 21 12.75 9.87 5.05
CA ILE A 21 11.58 9.52 5.86
C ILE A 21 11.95 8.50 6.95
N ILE A 22 12.75 7.47 6.63
CA ILE A 22 13.25 6.50 7.60
C ILE A 22 14.07 7.19 8.70
N LYS A 23 14.99 8.07 8.32
CA LYS A 23 15.81 8.85 9.25
C LYS A 23 14.94 9.68 10.20
N ARG A 24 14.00 10.46 9.68
CA ARG A 24 13.08 11.28 10.46
C ARG A 24 12.19 10.43 11.39
N TRP A 25 11.74 9.28 10.89
CA TRP A 25 11.00 8.31 11.71
C TRP A 25 11.83 7.82 12.90
N ASN A 26 13.08 7.45 12.68
CA ASN A 26 13.98 6.97 13.73
C ASN A 26 14.41 8.07 14.72
N GLN A 27 14.48 9.32 14.27
CA GLN A 27 14.75 10.49 15.13
C GLN A 27 13.55 10.90 16.01
N GLY A 28 12.37 10.33 15.79
CA GLY A 28 11.20 10.60 16.60
C GLY A 28 10.35 11.79 16.11
N ASP A 29 10.52 12.26 14.88
CA ASP A 29 9.72 13.36 14.31
C ASP A 29 8.24 13.08 14.46
N ASN A 30 7.47 14.11 14.84
CA ASN A 30 6.03 14.00 15.07
C ASN A 30 5.18 14.32 13.83
N GLU A 31 5.74 14.96 12.81
CA GLU A 31 5.02 15.42 11.63
C GLU A 31 5.73 15.01 10.35
N PHE A 32 4.94 14.62 9.36
CA PHE A 32 5.38 14.25 8.01
C PHE A 32 4.51 14.96 6.99
N TYR A 33 5.04 15.22 5.80
CA TYR A 33 4.38 16.06 4.81
C TYR A 33 4.19 15.30 3.49
N ILE A 34 2.99 15.37 2.92
CA ILE A 34 2.67 14.87 1.58
C ILE A 34 2.06 15.99 0.76
N TYR A 35 2.40 16.04 -0.53
CA TYR A 35 1.83 17.00 -1.46
C TYR A 35 0.79 16.34 -2.36
N THR A 36 -0.44 16.88 -2.35
CA THR A 36 -1.53 16.44 -3.22
C THR A 36 -1.68 17.42 -4.39
N SER A 37 -2.17 16.92 -5.53
CA SER A 37 -2.57 17.78 -6.65
C SER A 37 -3.86 18.49 -6.26
N GLY A 38 -3.76 19.70 -5.69
CA GLY A 38 -4.94 20.48 -5.31
C GLY A 38 -5.89 20.69 -6.48
N THR A 39 -7.20 20.73 -6.22
CA THR A 39 -8.26 21.02 -7.21
C THR A 39 -8.09 22.37 -7.92
N THR A 40 -7.31 23.27 -7.33
CA THR A 40 -6.95 24.61 -7.86
C THR A 40 -5.66 24.61 -8.68
N GLY A 41 -5.07 23.44 -8.98
CA GLY A 41 -3.83 23.30 -9.76
C GLY A 41 -2.54 23.56 -8.97
N LYS A 42 -2.59 24.08 -7.75
CA LYS A 42 -1.41 24.23 -6.88
C LYS A 42 -1.30 23.04 -5.93
N PRO A 43 -0.10 22.44 -5.76
CA PRO A 43 0.10 21.37 -4.78
C PRO A 43 -0.28 21.85 -3.38
N LYS A 44 -1.13 21.09 -2.69
CA LYS A 44 -1.50 21.34 -1.29
C LYS A 44 -0.66 20.44 -0.39
N GLN A 45 0.06 21.04 0.56
CA GLN A 45 0.76 20.30 1.59
C GLN A 45 -0.23 19.80 2.65
N ILE A 46 -0.21 18.51 2.94
CA ILE A 46 -0.96 17.88 4.01
C ILE A 46 0.04 17.42 5.08
N THR A 47 -0.21 17.83 6.31
CA THR A 47 0.58 17.41 7.48
C THR A 47 -0.06 16.16 8.09
N LEU A 48 0.74 15.11 8.23
CA LEU A 48 0.36 13.85 8.85
C LEU A 48 1.12 13.68 10.16
N THR A 49 0.40 13.57 11.27
CA THR A 49 1.04 13.35 12.57
C THR A 49 1.49 11.89 12.72
N ARG A 50 2.60 11.65 13.42
CA ARG A 50 3.06 10.29 13.76
C ARG A 50 1.96 9.47 14.44
N LYS A 51 1.14 10.08 15.28
CA LYS A 51 0.01 9.43 15.95
C LYS A 51 -1.00 8.89 14.93
N LEU A 52 -1.38 9.71 13.95
CA LEU A 52 -2.31 9.32 12.89
C LEU A 52 -1.72 8.22 11.99
N LEU A 53 -0.44 8.35 11.63
CA LEU A 53 0.28 7.34 10.83
C LEU A 53 0.33 5.98 11.55
N LYS A 54 0.66 5.97 12.85
CA LYS A 54 0.65 4.75 13.68
C LYS A 54 -0.74 4.14 13.74
N TRP A 55 -1.76 4.94 14.01
CA TRP A 55 -3.14 4.48 14.08
C TRP A 55 -3.56 3.80 12.77
N SER A 56 -3.38 4.46 11.62
CA SER A 56 -3.77 3.94 10.32
C SER A 56 -3.04 2.63 9.97
N ALA A 57 -1.74 2.56 10.21
CA ALA A 57 -0.95 1.36 9.92
C ALA A 57 -1.32 0.19 10.84
N THR A 58 -1.52 0.44 12.15
CA THR A 58 -1.91 -0.58 13.12
C THR A 58 -3.31 -1.10 12.85
N SER A 59 -4.28 -0.22 12.55
CA SER A 59 -5.65 -0.63 12.21
C SER A 59 -5.70 -1.48 10.94
N THR A 60 -4.90 -1.13 9.93
CA THR A 60 -4.75 -1.96 8.73
C THR A 60 -4.13 -3.33 9.06
N HIS A 61 -3.08 -3.37 9.88
CA HIS A 61 -2.44 -4.62 10.30
C HIS A 61 -3.41 -5.56 11.00
N ASN A 62 -4.16 -5.03 11.97
CA ASN A 62 -5.15 -5.82 12.72
C ASN A 62 -6.23 -6.40 11.81
N LYS A 63 -6.67 -5.63 10.81
CA LYS A 63 -7.67 -6.11 9.83
C LYS A 63 -7.12 -7.21 8.92
N LEU A 64 -5.84 -7.14 8.53
CA LEU A 64 -5.19 -8.15 7.68
C LEU A 64 -4.90 -9.44 8.45
N ASN A 65 -4.73 -9.38 9.77
CA ASN A 65 -4.43 -10.52 10.64
C ASN A 65 -3.24 -11.37 10.17
N LEU A 66 -2.16 -10.72 9.74
CA LEU A 66 -0.92 -11.38 9.32
C LEU A 66 0.17 -11.28 10.38
N THR A 67 0.90 -12.39 10.60
CA THR A 67 2.03 -12.44 11.53
C THR A 67 3.36 -12.07 10.88
N ARG A 68 3.46 -12.17 9.56
CA ARG A 68 4.66 -11.83 8.79
C ARG A 68 4.26 -11.11 7.52
N HIS A 69 4.91 -9.97 7.27
CA HIS A 69 4.75 -9.21 6.04
C HIS A 69 6.09 -9.13 5.29
N LYS A 70 6.00 -9.11 3.98
CA LYS A 70 7.03 -8.63 3.06
C LYS A 70 6.32 -7.84 1.99
N ILE A 71 6.55 -6.54 1.97
CA ILE A 71 5.75 -5.60 1.17
C ILE A 71 6.44 -5.34 -0.17
N MET A 72 5.69 -5.46 -1.24
CA MET A 72 6.05 -4.91 -2.54
C MET A 72 5.42 -3.53 -2.72
N CYS A 73 6.24 -2.49 -2.86
CA CYS A 73 5.80 -1.12 -3.14
C CYS A 73 6.08 -0.74 -4.60
N CYS A 74 5.03 -0.64 -5.38
CA CYS A 74 5.03 -0.21 -6.79
C CYS A 74 4.23 1.07 -7.03
N LEU A 75 3.90 1.80 -5.95
CA LEU A 75 3.23 3.09 -5.99
C LEU A 75 4.22 4.23 -5.76
N PRO A 76 3.98 5.43 -6.32
CA PRO A 76 4.83 6.60 -6.07
C PRO A 76 4.92 6.89 -4.57
N VAL A 77 6.12 6.79 -4.00
CA VAL A 77 6.36 6.93 -2.55
C VAL A 77 6.12 8.36 -2.05
N GLN A 78 6.18 9.35 -2.92
CA GLN A 78 5.83 10.75 -2.62
C GLN A 78 4.31 10.99 -2.58
N LYS A 79 3.48 9.97 -2.88
CA LYS A 79 2.02 10.01 -2.78
C LYS A 79 1.54 9.13 -1.64
N THR A 80 0.35 9.40 -1.13
CA THR A 80 -0.23 8.72 0.05
C THR A 80 -0.13 7.19 -0.02
N GLY A 81 -0.42 6.60 -1.17
CA GLY A 81 -0.39 5.14 -1.34
C GLY A 81 0.98 4.54 -1.09
N GLY A 82 2.02 5.03 -1.77
CA GLY A 82 3.41 4.57 -1.60
C GLY A 82 4.00 4.96 -0.24
N PHE A 83 3.78 6.21 0.20
CA PHE A 83 4.21 6.69 1.51
C PHE A 83 3.70 5.80 2.65
N MET A 84 2.41 5.46 2.62
CA MET A 84 1.83 4.62 3.67
C MET A 84 2.30 3.17 3.63
N GLN A 85 2.80 2.67 2.50
CA GLN A 85 3.46 1.35 2.48
C GLN A 85 4.80 1.39 3.23
N LEU A 86 5.59 2.46 3.07
CA LEU A 86 6.80 2.68 3.87
C LEU A 86 6.46 2.77 5.37
N ILE A 87 5.47 3.59 5.74
CA ILE A 87 5.05 3.74 7.14
C ILE A 87 4.56 2.41 7.73
N ARG A 88 3.80 1.62 6.96
CA ARG A 88 3.36 0.28 7.38
C ARG A 88 4.55 -0.64 7.61
N ALA A 89 5.51 -0.67 6.70
CA ALA A 89 6.71 -1.50 6.86
C ALA A 89 7.49 -1.15 8.13
N LEU A 90 7.65 0.14 8.45
CA LEU A 90 8.29 0.62 9.68
C LEU A 90 7.53 0.20 10.95
N ILE A 91 6.20 0.24 10.94
CA ILE A 91 5.36 -0.09 12.10
C ILE A 91 5.15 -1.59 12.25
N TRP A 92 5.04 -2.31 11.14
CA TRP A 92 4.89 -3.77 11.11
C TRP A 92 6.22 -4.51 11.29
N GLU A 93 7.33 -3.75 11.34
CA GLU A 93 8.70 -4.29 11.46
C GLU A 93 8.99 -5.37 10.42
N CYS A 94 8.73 -5.06 9.16
CA CYS A 94 8.86 -6.01 8.06
C CYS A 94 9.63 -5.45 6.88
N ASP A 95 10.11 -6.33 6.03
CA ASP A 95 10.83 -5.96 4.81
C ASP A 95 9.90 -5.30 3.78
N ILE A 96 10.43 -4.29 3.09
CA ILE A 96 9.79 -3.63 1.96
C ILE A 96 10.75 -3.51 0.79
N GLN A 97 10.28 -3.81 -0.41
CA GLN A 97 11.03 -3.55 -1.64
C GLN A 97 10.28 -2.55 -2.51
N PHE A 98 11.00 -1.51 -2.91
CA PHE A 98 10.50 -0.45 -3.77
C PHE A 98 10.85 -0.73 -5.23
N PHE A 99 9.85 -0.59 -6.08
CA PHE A 99 9.96 -0.68 -7.53
C PHE A 99 9.54 0.63 -8.18
N LYS A 100 10.09 0.91 -9.36
CA LYS A 100 9.63 2.05 -10.15
C LYS A 100 8.13 1.95 -10.42
N PRO A 101 7.34 2.99 -10.14
CA PRO A 101 5.91 2.98 -10.41
C PRO A 101 5.62 2.78 -11.90
N SER A 102 4.76 1.81 -12.21
CA SER A 102 4.32 1.51 -13.57
C SER A 102 2.86 1.08 -13.60
N ASN A 103 2.24 1.02 -14.79
CA ASN A 103 0.89 0.47 -14.96
C ASN A 103 0.88 -1.07 -14.91
N ASP A 104 2.01 -1.71 -15.18
CA ASP A 104 2.22 -3.15 -15.15
C ASP A 104 3.29 -3.53 -14.10
N PRO A 105 3.00 -3.38 -12.81
CA PRO A 105 4.02 -3.50 -11.76
C PRO A 105 4.57 -4.91 -11.58
N LEU A 106 3.92 -5.93 -12.15
CA LEU A 106 4.34 -7.33 -12.04
C LEU A 106 5.16 -7.84 -13.24
N ASP A 107 5.38 -7.00 -14.25
CA ASP A 107 6.03 -7.40 -15.52
C ASP A 107 7.46 -7.94 -15.31
N SER A 108 8.19 -7.38 -14.37
CA SER A 108 9.63 -7.69 -14.18
C SER A 108 9.97 -8.36 -12.84
N ILE A 109 8.97 -8.74 -12.03
CA ILE A 109 9.28 -9.23 -10.66
C ILE A 109 9.68 -10.72 -10.59
N GLY A 110 9.44 -11.51 -11.63
CA GLY A 110 9.78 -12.95 -11.63
C GLY A 110 9.19 -13.74 -10.45
N GLU A 111 9.97 -14.68 -9.94
CA GLU A 111 9.66 -15.42 -8.71
C GLU A 111 9.85 -14.51 -7.49
N HIS A 112 8.89 -14.50 -6.57
CA HIS A 112 8.92 -13.65 -5.38
C HIS A 112 8.25 -14.29 -4.17
N ASP A 113 8.58 -13.78 -2.99
CA ASP A 113 8.03 -14.17 -1.70
C ASP A 113 7.29 -13.02 -0.98
N PHE A 114 6.92 -11.96 -1.72
CA PHE A 114 6.12 -10.87 -1.18
C PHE A 114 4.75 -11.38 -0.71
N THR A 115 4.33 -10.88 0.46
CA THR A 115 3.04 -11.26 1.05
C THR A 115 1.96 -10.22 0.78
N THR A 116 2.35 -8.95 0.62
CA THR A 116 1.42 -7.82 0.56
C THR A 116 1.80 -6.85 -0.56
N ILE A 117 0.80 -6.44 -1.34
CA ILE A 117 0.92 -5.42 -2.37
C ILE A 117 -0.27 -4.46 -2.30
N SER A 118 -0.03 -3.17 -2.57
CA SER A 118 -1.10 -2.19 -2.80
C SER A 118 -1.09 -1.72 -4.25
N LEU A 119 -2.25 -1.71 -4.88
CA LEU A 119 -2.43 -1.40 -6.28
C LEU A 119 -3.54 -0.35 -6.47
N THR A 120 -3.41 0.45 -7.51
CA THR A 120 -4.55 1.18 -8.06
C THR A 120 -5.50 0.19 -8.76
N PRO A 121 -6.80 0.53 -8.98
CA PRO A 121 -7.71 -0.31 -9.75
C PRO A 121 -7.20 -0.62 -11.15
N THR A 122 -6.52 0.32 -11.81
CA THR A 122 -5.92 0.14 -13.14
C THR A 122 -4.78 -0.88 -13.12
N GLN A 123 -3.86 -0.75 -12.16
CA GLN A 123 -2.76 -1.71 -11.98
C GLN A 123 -3.28 -3.10 -11.65
N PHE A 124 -4.28 -3.21 -10.76
CA PHE A 124 -4.88 -4.49 -10.42
C PHE A 124 -5.53 -5.17 -11.64
N LYS A 125 -6.33 -4.41 -12.43
CA LYS A 125 -6.96 -4.92 -13.64
C LYS A 125 -5.92 -5.40 -14.65
N SER A 126 -4.86 -4.64 -14.90
CA SER A 126 -3.78 -5.03 -15.81
C SER A 126 -3.05 -6.27 -15.30
N SER A 127 -2.68 -6.30 -14.02
CA SER A 127 -2.01 -7.45 -13.40
C SER A 127 -2.88 -8.72 -13.44
N LEU A 128 -4.19 -8.59 -13.21
CA LEU A 128 -5.13 -9.72 -13.28
C LEU A 128 -5.25 -10.32 -14.70
N LEU A 129 -5.10 -9.49 -15.71
CA LEU A 129 -5.17 -9.94 -17.11
C LEU A 129 -3.86 -10.56 -17.58
N LYS A 130 -2.72 -9.98 -17.19
CA LYS A 130 -1.40 -10.33 -17.74
C LYS A 130 -0.60 -11.29 -16.84
N PHE A 131 -0.75 -11.17 -15.50
CA PHE A 131 0.11 -11.83 -14.51
C PHE A 131 -0.69 -12.47 -13.37
N PRO A 132 -1.76 -13.26 -13.63
CA PRO A 132 -2.58 -13.84 -12.58
C PRO A 132 -1.80 -14.78 -11.65
N GLU A 133 -0.80 -15.49 -12.18
CA GLU A 133 0.05 -16.38 -11.39
C GLU A 133 0.89 -15.61 -10.35
N GLN A 134 1.45 -14.47 -10.72
CA GLN A 134 2.19 -13.63 -9.78
C GLN A 134 1.26 -13.03 -8.72
N LEU A 135 0.05 -12.58 -9.11
CA LEU A 135 -0.95 -12.12 -8.14
C LEU A 135 -1.34 -13.20 -7.13
N ASN A 136 -1.45 -14.46 -7.56
CA ASN A 136 -1.78 -15.58 -6.68
C ASN A 136 -0.71 -15.88 -5.62
N LYS A 137 0.51 -15.37 -5.75
CA LYS A 137 1.57 -15.54 -4.75
C LYS A 137 1.43 -14.60 -3.56
N PHE A 138 0.72 -13.48 -3.70
CA PHE A 138 0.45 -12.59 -2.58
C PHE A 138 -0.60 -13.20 -1.63
N ARG A 139 -0.50 -12.87 -0.35
CA ARG A 139 -1.54 -13.18 0.65
C ARG A 139 -2.59 -12.08 0.72
N HIS A 140 -2.16 -10.82 0.59
CA HIS A 140 -3.05 -9.65 0.61
C HIS A 140 -2.77 -8.71 -0.56
N ILE A 141 -3.84 -8.39 -1.28
CA ILE A 141 -3.86 -7.37 -2.32
C ILE A 141 -4.79 -6.25 -1.86
N LEU A 142 -4.25 -5.05 -1.68
CA LEU A 142 -4.99 -3.86 -1.26
C LEU A 142 -5.26 -3.00 -2.50
N ILE A 143 -6.52 -2.71 -2.79
CA ILE A 143 -6.92 -1.92 -3.95
C ILE A 143 -7.50 -0.59 -3.46
N GLY A 144 -6.91 0.53 -3.86
CA GLY A 144 -7.35 1.85 -3.42
C GLY A 144 -7.02 2.96 -4.40
N GLY A 145 -7.52 4.18 -4.11
CA GLY A 145 -7.21 5.39 -4.88
C GLY A 145 -8.26 5.82 -5.89
N ALA A 146 -9.29 5.01 -6.20
CA ALA A 146 -10.44 5.41 -7.00
C ALA A 146 -11.64 4.49 -6.72
N PRO A 147 -12.89 4.94 -6.96
CA PRO A 147 -14.06 4.08 -6.91
C PRO A 147 -13.92 2.94 -7.92
N SER A 148 -14.12 1.70 -7.49
CA SER A 148 -14.16 0.54 -8.38
C SER A 148 -15.62 0.19 -8.65
N SER A 149 -16.10 0.41 -9.88
CA SER A 149 -17.50 0.17 -10.27
C SER A 149 -17.86 -1.30 -10.51
N ASN A 150 -16.89 -2.23 -10.49
CA ASN A 150 -17.15 -3.64 -10.82
C ASN A 150 -16.31 -4.58 -9.94
N SER A 151 -16.70 -4.75 -8.67
CA SER A 151 -16.00 -5.64 -7.72
C SER A 151 -16.34 -7.12 -7.89
N SER A 152 -17.43 -7.47 -8.59
CA SER A 152 -17.94 -8.85 -8.65
C SER A 152 -17.22 -9.80 -9.63
N SER A 153 -16.39 -9.29 -10.54
CA SER A 153 -15.72 -10.12 -11.57
C SER A 153 -14.31 -10.59 -11.21
N PHE A 154 -13.79 -10.23 -10.02
CA PHE A 154 -12.38 -10.48 -9.68
C PHE A 154 -12.11 -11.88 -9.13
N ASN A 155 -13.11 -12.54 -8.56
CA ASN A 155 -12.93 -13.79 -7.80
C ASN A 155 -12.69 -15.06 -8.63
N SER A 156 -12.93 -15.05 -9.94
CA SER A 156 -12.86 -16.30 -10.74
C SER A 156 -11.44 -16.70 -11.18
N LYS A 157 -10.46 -15.80 -11.09
CA LYS A 157 -9.09 -16.04 -11.57
C LYS A 157 -8.05 -16.14 -10.44
N LEU A 158 -8.38 -15.74 -9.21
CA LEU A 158 -7.46 -15.72 -8.08
C LEU A 158 -8.01 -16.61 -6.95
N ASN A 159 -7.20 -17.59 -6.55
CA ASN A 159 -7.60 -18.62 -5.57
C ASN A 159 -7.00 -18.42 -4.18
N HIS A 160 -5.93 -17.67 -4.04
CA HIS A 160 -5.14 -17.59 -2.81
C HIS A 160 -5.16 -16.23 -2.10
N PRO A 161 -5.09 -15.07 -2.79
CA PRO A 161 -4.99 -13.80 -2.08
C PRO A 161 -6.31 -13.35 -1.45
N GLN A 162 -6.20 -12.73 -0.29
CA GLN A 162 -7.27 -11.90 0.26
C GLN A 162 -7.25 -10.56 -0.47
N ILE A 163 -8.33 -10.24 -1.18
CA ILE A 163 -8.47 -9.00 -1.94
C ILE A 163 -9.27 -8.00 -1.12
N TRP A 164 -8.68 -6.84 -0.87
CA TRP A 164 -9.25 -5.79 -0.05
C TRP A 164 -9.49 -4.53 -0.87
N LEU A 165 -10.74 -4.11 -0.98
CA LEU A 165 -11.04 -2.75 -1.42
C LEU A 165 -10.83 -1.81 -0.23
N THR A 166 -10.06 -0.74 -0.44
CA THR A 166 -9.71 0.19 0.61
C THR A 166 -10.24 1.58 0.29
N TYR A 167 -10.75 2.27 1.29
CA TYR A 167 -11.23 3.63 1.20
C TYR A 167 -10.49 4.53 2.19
N GLY A 168 -10.09 5.71 1.74
CA GLY A 168 -9.40 6.72 2.52
C GLY A 168 -8.90 7.87 1.67
N MET A 169 -8.28 8.83 2.31
CA MET A 169 -7.71 10.02 1.70
C MET A 169 -6.38 10.39 2.36
N THR A 170 -5.68 11.36 1.80
CA THR A 170 -4.38 11.79 2.36
C THR A 170 -4.55 12.31 3.79
N GLU A 171 -5.58 13.10 4.05
CA GLU A 171 -5.88 13.72 5.35
C GLU A 171 -6.15 12.68 6.46
N THR A 172 -6.54 11.47 6.09
CA THR A 172 -6.78 10.35 7.01
C THR A 172 -5.63 9.34 7.07
N ALA A 173 -4.46 9.69 6.52
CA ALA A 173 -3.32 8.78 6.37
C ALA A 173 -3.73 7.46 5.69
N SER A 174 -4.43 7.54 4.55
CA SER A 174 -4.91 6.43 3.72
C SER A 174 -6.17 5.76 4.30
N HIS A 175 -6.09 4.50 4.72
CA HIS A 175 -7.27 3.67 4.95
C HIS A 175 -8.05 4.05 6.21
N ILE A 176 -9.35 4.30 6.06
CA ILE A 176 -10.32 4.43 7.14
C ILE A 176 -11.41 3.36 7.10
N ALA A 177 -11.55 2.69 5.96
CA ALA A 177 -12.45 1.54 5.81
C ALA A 177 -11.87 0.53 4.81
N MET A 178 -12.21 -0.74 5.01
CA MET A 178 -11.79 -1.84 4.15
C MET A 178 -12.94 -2.83 3.95
N GLN A 179 -13.02 -3.41 2.75
CA GLN A 179 -13.99 -4.45 2.37
C GLN A 179 -13.22 -5.65 1.84
N ASN A 180 -13.46 -6.83 2.38
CA ASN A 180 -12.90 -8.07 1.85
C ASN A 180 -13.74 -8.58 0.68
N LEU A 181 -13.21 -8.47 -0.54
CA LEU A 181 -13.88 -8.92 -1.74
C LEU A 181 -13.82 -10.45 -1.92
N THR A 182 -12.82 -11.11 -1.35
CA THR A 182 -12.68 -12.58 -1.43
C THR A 182 -13.78 -13.28 -0.63
N ASN A 183 -14.16 -12.71 0.52
CA ASN A 183 -15.21 -13.26 1.39
C ASN A 183 -16.62 -12.75 1.04
N ASN A 184 -16.80 -12.09 -0.13
CA ASN A 184 -18.06 -11.51 -0.56
C ASN A 184 -18.68 -10.53 0.47
N GLU A 185 -17.85 -9.82 1.25
CA GLU A 185 -18.35 -8.74 2.11
C GLU A 185 -19.07 -7.71 1.23
N SER A 186 -20.29 -7.34 1.58
CA SER A 186 -21.09 -6.41 0.79
C SER A 186 -20.86 -4.94 1.13
N VAL A 187 -20.17 -4.66 2.24
CA VAL A 187 -20.02 -3.31 2.79
C VAL A 187 -18.58 -3.02 3.18
N LEU A 188 -18.17 -1.76 3.02
CA LEU A 188 -16.93 -1.23 3.57
C LEU A 188 -17.05 -1.15 5.09
N ASN A 189 -16.17 -1.87 5.79
CA ASN A 189 -16.12 -1.87 7.25
C ASN A 189 -15.13 -0.82 7.74
N PRO A 190 -15.51 0.07 8.69
CA PRO A 190 -14.60 1.02 9.30
C PRO A 190 -13.42 0.30 9.97
N LEU A 191 -12.24 0.93 9.90
CA LEU A 191 -11.10 0.53 10.70
C LEU A 191 -11.26 1.20 12.08
N LEU A 192 -11.74 0.43 13.05
CA LEU A 192 -11.84 0.86 14.44
C LEU A 192 -10.46 0.76 15.07
N GLY A 193 -10.00 1.86 15.69
CA GLY A 193 -8.75 1.94 16.45
C GLY A 193 -8.98 1.65 17.92
#